data_bf5e3788a4095dc263aa66a848a19bc9
#
_entry.id   bf5e3788a4095dc263aa66a848a19bc9
#
_cell.length_a   1.000
_cell.length_b   1.000
_cell.length_c   1.000
_cell.angle_alpha   90.00
_cell.angle_beta   90.00
_cell.angle_gamma   90.00
#
_symmetry.space_group_name_H-M   'P 1'
#
loop_
_entity.id
_entity.type
_entity.pdbx_description
1 polymer ?
#
loop_
_entity_poly.entity_id
_entity_poly.type
_entity_poly.pdbx_seq_one_letter_code
_entity_poly.pdbx_strand_id
1 'polypeptide(L)'
;YIPGTRINYPVARHCDNQFYLSHRFDGGEGWCGSLFADCREKPLSGPETFVYGHNMKDGTMFAGLKNYLDEDFRVRHLNIYVYDGGAWNTYAVESCSVAGMEEHALQERGQEMERMPDSAGTAPAPNATGTATVPTAVGTAPASSQYLTLFTCQSGGRRLVVRAAANGKGARL
;
A
#
# COMPACT_ATOMS: atom_id res chain seq x y z
N TYR A 1 -4.01 -8.81 -2.66
CA TYR A 1 -3.68 -10.25 -2.70
C TYR A 1 -2.52 -10.52 -3.65
N ILE A 2 -1.54 -11.30 -3.20
CA ILE A 2 -0.38 -11.70 -4.01
C ILE A 2 -0.27 -13.23 -4.01
N PRO A 3 -0.55 -13.91 -5.14
CA PRO A 3 -0.43 -15.36 -5.26
C PRO A 3 0.97 -15.87 -4.92
N GLY A 4 1.05 -17.07 -4.34
CA GLY A 4 2.34 -17.68 -3.95
C GLY A 4 2.96 -17.08 -2.68
N THR A 5 2.27 -16.14 -2.03
CA THR A 5 2.67 -15.55 -0.75
C THR A 5 1.54 -15.64 0.28
N ARG A 6 1.83 -15.23 1.52
CA ARG A 6 0.81 -15.05 2.56
C ARG A 6 0.12 -13.67 2.50
N ILE A 7 0.46 -12.83 1.51
CA ILE A 7 -0.05 -11.47 1.42
C ILE A 7 -1.50 -11.49 0.91
N ASN A 8 -2.42 -11.34 1.84
CA ASN A 8 -3.85 -11.17 1.60
C ASN A 8 -4.41 -10.33 2.75
N TYR A 9 -4.26 -9.02 2.64
CA TYR A 9 -4.55 -8.07 3.72
C TYR A 9 -5.37 -6.89 3.23
N PRO A 10 -6.20 -6.29 4.10
CA PRO A 10 -6.73 -4.97 3.85
C PRO A 10 -5.59 -3.95 3.84
N VAL A 11 -5.75 -2.91 3.03
CA VAL A 11 -4.85 -1.75 3.00
C VAL A 11 -5.59 -0.59 3.64
N ALA A 12 -5.05 -0.09 4.75
CA ALA A 12 -5.60 1.03 5.48
C ALA A 12 -5.13 2.38 4.89
N ARG A 13 -5.71 3.47 5.35
CA ARG A 13 -5.23 4.84 5.09
C ARG A 13 -5.52 5.72 6.29
N HIS A 14 -4.54 6.54 6.66
CA HIS A 14 -4.67 7.55 7.73
C HIS A 14 -4.28 8.93 7.19
N CYS A 15 -4.40 9.97 8.01
CA CYS A 15 -3.97 11.32 7.67
C CYS A 15 -2.44 11.49 7.70
N ASP A 16 -1.72 10.52 8.23
CA ASP A 16 -0.25 10.44 8.25
C ASP A 16 0.24 9.04 7.91
N ASN A 17 1.53 8.91 7.60
CA ASN A 17 2.17 7.64 7.26
C ASN A 17 2.82 6.95 8.49
N GLN A 18 2.51 7.37 9.71
CA GLN A 18 3.11 6.86 10.94
C GLN A 18 2.13 5.96 11.72
N PHE A 19 0.85 6.29 11.72
CA PHE A 19 -0.16 5.63 12.55
C PHE A 19 -0.16 4.11 12.37
N TYR A 20 -0.28 3.63 11.14
CA TYR A 20 -0.35 2.20 10.85
C TYR A 20 0.98 1.45 10.91
N LEU A 21 2.07 2.11 11.26
CA LEU A 21 3.32 1.42 11.61
C LEU A 21 3.19 0.64 12.92
N SER A 22 2.32 1.07 13.84
CA SER A 22 2.12 0.45 15.15
C SER A 22 0.65 0.18 15.51
N HIS A 23 -0.27 0.35 14.55
CA HIS A 23 -1.69 0.12 14.80
C HIS A 23 -2.25 -0.91 13.82
N ARG A 24 -3.15 -1.74 14.32
CA ARG A 24 -3.92 -2.69 13.53
C ARG A 24 -4.93 -1.97 12.65
N PHE A 25 -5.48 -2.69 11.69
CA PHE A 25 -6.50 -2.17 10.76
C PHE A 25 -7.75 -1.62 11.46
N ASP A 26 -8.10 -2.18 12.64
CA ASP A 26 -9.22 -1.72 13.48
C ASP A 26 -8.90 -0.47 14.32
N GLY A 27 -7.68 0.08 14.19
CA GLY A 27 -7.20 1.24 14.93
C GLY A 27 -6.65 0.93 16.32
N GLY A 28 -6.68 -0.33 16.77
CA GLY A 28 -6.05 -0.75 18.02
C GLY A 28 -4.55 -0.86 17.90
N GLU A 29 -3.81 -0.68 19.00
CA GLU A 29 -2.36 -0.89 19.03
C GLU A 29 -1.96 -2.31 18.60
N GLY A 30 -0.90 -2.43 17.84
CA GLY A 30 -0.39 -3.70 17.36
C GLY A 30 1.04 -3.61 16.83
N TRP A 31 1.93 -4.35 17.44
CA TRP A 31 3.38 -4.35 17.14
C TRP A 31 3.73 -4.68 15.68
N CYS A 32 2.85 -5.35 14.95
CA CYS A 32 3.05 -5.68 13.54
C CYS A 32 2.45 -4.62 12.59
N GLY A 33 1.77 -3.59 13.14
CA GLY A 33 1.11 -2.58 12.34
C GLY A 33 0.09 -3.15 11.33
N SER A 34 -0.12 -2.42 10.25
CA SER A 34 -0.97 -2.82 9.12
C SER A 34 -0.32 -2.45 7.79
N LEU A 35 -0.84 -2.98 6.69
CA LEU A 35 -0.53 -2.43 5.38
C LEU A 35 -1.30 -1.13 5.19
N PHE A 36 -0.64 -0.08 4.70
CA PHE A 36 -1.30 1.20 4.50
C PHE A 36 -0.84 1.91 3.22
N ALA A 37 -1.77 2.64 2.63
CA ALA A 37 -1.49 3.51 1.48
C ALA A 37 -0.95 4.85 1.93
N ASP A 38 -0.14 5.48 1.09
CA ASP A 38 0.40 6.82 1.35
C ASP A 38 -0.73 7.83 1.63
N CYS A 39 -0.54 8.63 2.68
CA CYS A 39 -1.53 9.61 3.11
C CYS A 39 -1.68 10.79 2.14
N ARG A 40 -0.64 11.10 1.37
CA ARG A 40 -0.58 12.26 0.48
C ARG A 40 -1.47 12.13 -0.74
N GLU A 41 -1.75 10.90 -1.19
CA GLU A 41 -2.52 10.65 -2.38
C GLU A 41 -3.74 9.78 -2.11
N LYS A 42 -4.78 9.96 -2.92
CA LYS A 42 -5.93 9.05 -2.88
C LYS A 42 -5.54 7.76 -3.60
N PRO A 43 -5.57 6.60 -2.91
CA PRO A 43 -5.23 5.33 -3.54
C PRO A 43 -6.05 5.07 -4.80
N LEU A 44 -5.42 4.47 -5.80
CA LEU A 44 -6.02 4.07 -7.09
C LEU A 44 -6.62 5.22 -7.92
N SER A 45 -6.32 6.48 -7.59
CA SER A 45 -6.90 7.65 -8.28
C SER A 45 -5.87 8.47 -9.05
N GLY A 46 -4.58 8.23 -8.81
CA GLY A 46 -3.46 8.92 -9.45
C GLY A 46 -2.67 8.01 -10.40
N PRO A 47 -1.56 8.50 -10.92
CA PRO A 47 -0.68 7.71 -11.80
C PRO A 47 -0.01 6.54 -11.08
N GLU A 48 0.19 6.64 -9.78
CA GLU A 48 0.84 5.62 -8.96
C GLU A 48 0.19 5.54 -7.58
N THR A 49 0.12 4.34 -7.01
CA THR A 49 -0.34 4.09 -5.65
C THR A 49 0.80 3.46 -4.85
N PHE A 50 1.16 4.09 -3.74
CA PHE A 50 2.19 3.62 -2.83
C PHE A 50 1.57 2.90 -1.64
N VAL A 51 2.07 1.70 -1.34
CA VAL A 51 1.61 0.90 -0.19
C VAL A 51 2.82 0.45 0.63
N TYR A 52 2.74 0.65 1.92
CA TYR A 52 3.77 0.33 2.90
C TYR A 52 3.35 -0.84 3.79
N GLY A 53 4.31 -1.62 4.23
CA GLY A 53 4.09 -2.70 5.19
C GLY A 53 5.38 -3.20 5.81
N HIS A 54 5.28 -3.76 7.00
CA HIS A 54 6.43 -4.34 7.70
C HIS A 54 6.92 -5.63 7.04
N ASN A 55 8.23 -5.87 7.16
CA ASN A 55 8.86 -7.14 6.84
C ASN A 55 8.99 -7.96 8.13
N MET A 56 7.99 -8.75 8.43
CA MET A 56 7.92 -9.50 9.68
C MET A 56 8.75 -10.78 9.62
N LYS A 57 9.46 -11.10 10.73
CA LYS A 57 10.29 -12.32 10.81
C LYS A 57 9.47 -13.61 10.74
N ASP A 58 8.20 -13.56 11.16
CA ASP A 58 7.26 -14.68 11.12
C ASP A 58 6.65 -14.94 9.73
N GLY A 59 7.03 -14.13 8.74
CA GLY A 59 6.57 -14.27 7.36
C GLY A 59 5.24 -13.57 7.07
N THR A 60 4.70 -12.81 8.02
CA THR A 60 3.47 -12.01 7.84
C THR A 60 3.75 -10.65 7.22
N MET A 61 2.70 -9.85 7.02
CA MET A 61 2.72 -8.55 6.36
C MET A 61 3.41 -8.62 4.98
N PHE A 62 4.37 -7.76 4.69
CA PHE A 62 5.09 -7.74 3.42
C PHE A 62 6.35 -8.61 3.38
N ALA A 63 6.55 -9.49 4.37
CA ALA A 63 7.70 -10.39 4.35
C ALA A 63 7.79 -11.27 3.09
N GLY A 64 6.65 -11.63 2.50
CA GLY A 64 6.58 -12.41 1.27
C GLY A 64 7.09 -11.67 0.02
N LEU A 65 7.22 -10.34 0.05
CA LEU A 65 7.74 -9.57 -1.09
C LEU A 65 9.19 -9.94 -1.44
N LYS A 66 9.98 -10.40 -0.48
CA LYS A 66 11.36 -10.87 -0.72
C LYS A 66 11.45 -11.98 -1.77
N ASN A 67 10.38 -12.76 -1.96
CA ASN A 67 10.34 -13.82 -2.95
C ASN A 67 10.48 -13.27 -4.38
N TYR A 68 10.11 -12.00 -4.61
CA TYR A 68 10.29 -11.34 -5.90
C TYR A 68 11.75 -11.02 -6.25
N LEU A 69 12.69 -11.20 -5.33
CA LEU A 69 14.13 -11.17 -5.65
C LEU A 69 14.56 -12.39 -6.46
N ASP A 70 13.82 -13.49 -6.37
CA ASP A 70 13.99 -14.69 -7.17
C ASP A 70 13.26 -14.54 -8.51
N GLU A 71 13.98 -14.76 -9.62
CA GLU A 71 13.45 -14.60 -10.97
C GLU A 71 12.39 -15.67 -11.31
N ASP A 72 12.62 -16.91 -10.88
CA ASP A 72 11.67 -18.00 -11.10
C ASP A 72 10.36 -17.75 -10.38
N PHE A 73 10.41 -17.14 -9.18
CA PHE A 73 9.22 -16.73 -8.48
C PHE A 73 8.49 -15.60 -9.22
N ARG A 74 9.20 -14.57 -9.70
CA ARG A 74 8.61 -13.47 -10.46
C ARG A 74 7.86 -13.95 -11.69
N VAL A 75 8.47 -14.82 -12.47
CA VAL A 75 7.86 -15.37 -13.69
C VAL A 75 6.57 -16.14 -13.40
N ARG A 76 6.52 -16.89 -12.31
CA ARG A 76 5.35 -17.68 -11.92
C ARG A 76 4.25 -16.88 -11.22
N HIS A 77 4.59 -15.74 -10.62
CA HIS A 77 3.68 -14.94 -9.79
C HIS A 77 3.67 -13.46 -10.22
N LEU A 78 3.49 -13.21 -11.52
CA LEU A 78 3.54 -11.87 -12.10
C LEU A 78 2.46 -10.93 -11.59
N ASN A 79 1.30 -11.45 -11.16
CA ASN A 79 0.14 -10.62 -10.91
C ASN A 79 -0.05 -10.33 -9.42
N ILE A 80 -0.34 -9.06 -9.13
CA ILE A 80 -0.84 -8.55 -7.85
C ILE A 80 -2.29 -8.12 -8.06
N TYR A 81 -3.16 -8.49 -7.14
CA TYR A 81 -4.58 -8.18 -7.21
C TYR A 81 -4.98 -7.21 -6.10
N VAL A 82 -5.67 -6.14 -6.46
CA VAL A 82 -6.19 -5.12 -5.54
C VAL A 82 -7.69 -4.99 -5.73
N TYR A 83 -8.45 -5.21 -4.66
CA TYR A 83 -9.89 -4.96 -4.63
C TYR A 83 -10.17 -3.55 -4.12
N ASP A 84 -10.89 -2.75 -4.88
CA ASP A 84 -11.20 -1.34 -4.57
C ASP A 84 -12.62 -1.11 -4.01
N GLY A 85 -13.30 -2.19 -3.64
CA GLY A 85 -14.67 -2.16 -3.15
C GLY A 85 -15.74 -2.35 -4.25
N GLY A 86 -15.36 -2.31 -5.53
CA GLY A 86 -16.26 -2.49 -6.68
C GLY A 86 -15.72 -3.49 -7.69
N ALA A 87 -14.42 -3.53 -7.89
CA ALA A 87 -13.78 -4.38 -8.88
C ALA A 87 -12.39 -4.85 -8.42
N TRP A 88 -11.91 -5.90 -9.03
CA TRP A 88 -10.53 -6.33 -8.92
C TRP A 88 -9.67 -5.63 -9.98
N ASN A 89 -8.62 -4.98 -9.54
CA ASN A 89 -7.59 -4.40 -10.38
C ASN A 89 -6.39 -5.34 -10.38
N THR A 90 -5.84 -5.63 -11.58
CA THR A 90 -4.68 -6.49 -11.74
C THR A 90 -3.47 -5.67 -12.13
N TYR A 91 -2.36 -5.89 -11.44
CA TYR A 91 -1.07 -5.24 -11.69
C TYR A 91 -0.03 -6.31 -12.00
N ALA A 92 0.70 -6.13 -13.10
CA ALA A 92 1.80 -7.00 -13.47
C ALA A 92 3.12 -6.47 -12.90
N VAL A 93 3.85 -7.28 -12.16
CA VAL A 93 5.14 -6.91 -11.57
C VAL A 93 6.16 -6.67 -12.68
N GLU A 94 6.71 -5.46 -12.72
CA GLU A 94 7.76 -5.07 -13.67
C GLU A 94 9.15 -5.15 -13.06
N SER A 95 9.28 -4.75 -11.80
CA SER A 95 10.58 -4.71 -11.14
C SER A 95 10.50 -5.01 -9.66
N CYS A 96 11.62 -5.55 -9.15
CA CYS A 96 11.87 -5.71 -7.74
C CYS A 96 13.31 -5.28 -7.46
N SER A 97 13.50 -4.35 -6.54
CA SER A 97 14.81 -3.81 -6.19
C SER A 97 14.97 -3.60 -4.69
N VAL A 98 16.21 -3.52 -4.24
CA VAL A 98 16.55 -3.14 -2.88
C VAL A 98 17.20 -1.77 -2.92
N ALA A 99 16.50 -0.75 -2.46
CA ALA A 99 16.94 0.65 -2.44
C ALA A 99 17.50 1.06 -1.08
N GLY A 100 18.50 1.92 -1.06
CA GLY A 100 18.94 2.64 0.14
C GLY A 100 17.90 3.70 0.55
N MET A 101 17.94 4.13 1.81
CA MET A 101 17.02 5.17 2.30
C MET A 101 17.17 6.50 1.55
N GLU A 102 18.36 6.82 1.03
CA GLU A 102 18.60 8.05 0.29
C GLU A 102 17.98 8.04 -1.11
N GLU A 103 17.97 6.90 -1.76
CA GLU A 103 17.40 6.72 -3.11
C GLU A 103 15.88 6.84 -3.10
N HIS A 104 15.23 6.39 -2.02
CA HIS A 104 13.80 6.58 -1.78
C HIS A 104 13.45 8.06 -1.53
N ALA A 105 14.29 8.80 -0.79
CA ALA A 105 14.11 10.22 -0.56
C ALA A 105 14.18 11.06 -1.84
N LEU A 106 14.87 10.59 -2.88
CA LEU A 106 14.92 11.27 -4.18
C LEU A 106 13.64 11.03 -4.99
N GLN A 107 13.01 9.87 -4.89
CA GLN A 107 11.68 9.62 -5.45
C GLN A 107 10.58 10.39 -4.70
N GLU A 108 10.74 10.60 -3.39
CA GLU A 108 9.85 11.42 -2.58
C GLU A 108 10.08 12.94 -2.76
N ARG A 109 11.28 13.38 -3.15
CA ARG A 109 11.65 14.80 -3.34
C ARG A 109 11.15 15.44 -4.62
N GLY A 110 10.51 14.70 -5.49
CA GLY A 110 9.79 15.29 -6.63
C GLY A 110 8.57 16.12 -6.23
N GLN A 111 8.20 16.12 -4.96
CA GLN A 111 7.17 16.98 -4.39
C GLN A 111 7.72 17.63 -3.12
N GLU A 112 8.08 18.86 -3.24
CA GLU A 112 8.54 19.74 -2.17
C GLU A 112 7.45 19.80 -1.09
N MET A 113 7.72 19.16 0.05
CA MET A 113 6.82 19.17 1.20
C MET A 113 7.03 20.47 1.97
N GLU A 114 6.15 21.42 1.73
CA GLU A 114 6.01 22.59 2.58
C GLU A 114 5.74 22.14 4.03
N ARG A 115 6.65 22.48 4.89
CA ARG A 115 6.66 22.17 6.32
C ARG A 115 5.45 22.84 6.96
N MET A 116 4.40 22.10 7.27
CA MET A 116 3.35 22.61 8.14
C MET A 116 3.89 22.72 9.57
N PRO A 117 3.66 23.85 10.27
CA PRO A 117 4.09 24.03 11.66
C PRO A 117 3.30 23.11 12.58
N ASP A 118 4.00 22.56 13.58
CA ASP A 118 3.43 21.79 14.68
C ASP A 118 2.33 22.60 15.38
N SER A 119 1.09 22.22 15.17
CA SER A 119 0.00 22.59 16.04
C SER A 119 -0.64 21.31 16.58
N ALA A 120 -0.32 21.04 17.84
CA ALA A 120 -0.96 20.03 18.65
C ALA A 120 -2.47 20.31 18.73
N GLY A 121 -3.23 19.55 18.00
CA GLY A 121 -4.69 19.53 18.09
C GLY A 121 -5.14 18.09 18.31
N THR A 122 -5.57 17.82 19.54
CA THR A 122 -6.23 16.59 19.96
C THR A 122 -7.46 16.37 19.08
N ALA A 123 -7.40 15.44 18.15
CA ALA A 123 -8.57 15.02 17.40
C ALA A 123 -9.39 14.02 18.23
N PRO A 124 -10.71 14.18 18.36
CA PRO A 124 -11.56 13.22 19.05
C PRO A 124 -11.68 11.93 18.24
N ALA A 125 -11.64 10.81 18.94
CA ALA A 125 -11.86 9.49 18.37
C ALA A 125 -13.23 9.43 17.67
N PRO A 126 -13.36 8.82 16.49
CA PRO A 126 -14.65 8.65 15.85
C PRO A 126 -15.42 7.56 16.60
N ASN A 127 -16.55 7.93 17.22
CA ASN A 127 -17.55 7.02 17.73
C ASN A 127 -18.12 6.19 16.57
N ALA A 128 -17.91 4.89 16.63
CA ALA A 128 -18.51 3.93 15.72
C ALA A 128 -19.98 3.71 16.07
N THR A 129 -20.86 4.59 15.64
CA THR A 129 -22.30 4.34 15.51
C THR A 129 -22.81 5.13 14.31
N GLY A 130 -22.75 4.52 13.16
CA GLY A 130 -23.30 5.07 11.93
C GLY A 130 -23.62 3.96 10.97
N THR A 131 -24.92 3.65 10.89
CA THR A 131 -25.54 2.83 9.84
C THR A 131 -25.02 3.30 8.49
N ALA A 132 -24.29 2.43 7.79
CA ALA A 132 -23.78 2.70 6.44
C ALA A 132 -24.97 2.72 5.47
N THR A 133 -25.48 3.90 5.20
CA THR A 133 -26.28 4.15 4.01
C THR A 133 -25.34 4.17 2.82
N VAL A 134 -25.46 3.19 1.94
CA VAL A 134 -24.74 3.11 0.68
C VAL A 134 -25.26 4.26 -0.20
N PRO A 135 -24.46 5.26 -0.58
CA PRO A 135 -24.88 6.22 -1.59
C PRO A 135 -24.76 5.54 -2.96
N THR A 136 -25.89 5.38 -3.64
CA THR A 136 -25.93 5.06 -5.06
C THR A 136 -25.44 6.28 -5.84
N ALA A 137 -24.13 6.38 -6.01
CA ALA A 137 -23.53 7.33 -6.92
C ALA A 137 -23.18 6.60 -8.22
N VAL A 138 -23.95 6.83 -9.25
CA VAL A 138 -23.51 6.65 -10.64
C VAL A 138 -22.43 7.71 -10.89
N GLY A 139 -21.21 7.40 -10.46
CA GLY A 139 -20.01 8.19 -10.71
C GLY A 139 -19.09 7.38 -11.60
N THR A 140 -18.60 8.00 -12.66
CA THR A 140 -17.49 7.53 -13.49
C THR A 140 -16.44 6.89 -12.60
N ALA A 141 -16.18 5.59 -12.79
CA ALA A 141 -15.17 4.86 -12.03
C ALA A 141 -13.85 5.65 -12.06
N PRO A 142 -13.22 5.91 -10.89
CA PRO A 142 -11.95 6.61 -10.86
C PRO A 142 -10.95 5.85 -11.73
N ALA A 143 -10.16 6.59 -12.49
CA ALA A 143 -9.10 6.04 -13.29
C ALA A 143 -8.16 5.28 -12.32
N SER A 144 -8.04 3.95 -12.48
CA SER A 144 -7.12 3.15 -11.68
C SER A 144 -5.70 3.66 -11.88
N SER A 145 -4.91 3.73 -10.81
CA SER A 145 -3.48 4.05 -10.91
C SER A 145 -2.82 3.19 -11.97
N GLN A 146 -1.94 3.79 -12.77
CA GLN A 146 -1.17 3.04 -13.76
C GLN A 146 -0.12 2.15 -13.10
N TYR A 147 0.35 2.53 -11.91
CA TYR A 147 1.35 1.80 -11.15
C TYR A 147 0.94 1.54 -9.71
N LEU A 148 1.39 0.40 -9.19
CA LEU A 148 1.31 0.03 -7.79
C LEU A 148 2.73 -0.23 -7.31
N THR A 149 3.16 0.51 -6.28
CA THR A 149 4.50 0.34 -5.70
C THR A 149 4.39 -0.06 -4.24
N LEU A 150 4.96 -1.22 -3.91
CA LEU A 150 4.93 -1.82 -2.58
C LEU A 150 6.28 -1.66 -1.92
N PHE A 151 6.29 -1.16 -0.68
CA PHE A 151 7.50 -0.92 0.10
C PHE A 151 7.53 -1.74 1.38
N THR A 152 8.66 -2.37 1.66
CA THR A 152 8.90 -2.99 2.97
C THR A 152 10.34 -2.82 3.42
N CYS A 153 10.55 -2.82 4.75
CA CYS A 153 11.88 -2.69 5.32
C CYS A 153 12.71 -3.96 5.11
N GLN A 154 13.98 -3.77 4.80
CA GLN A 154 15.01 -4.82 4.80
C GLN A 154 16.02 -4.55 5.93
N SER A 155 16.79 -5.57 6.29
CA SER A 155 17.89 -5.40 7.25
C SER A 155 18.91 -4.37 6.76
N GLY A 156 19.50 -3.62 7.70
CA GLY A 156 20.51 -2.60 7.41
C GLY A 156 19.95 -1.29 6.85
N GLY A 157 18.71 -0.93 7.18
CA GLY A 157 18.10 0.35 6.77
C GLY A 157 17.75 0.45 5.29
N ARG A 158 17.76 -0.66 4.56
CA ARG A 158 17.35 -0.73 3.15
C ARG A 158 15.85 -1.00 3.04
N ARG A 159 15.28 -0.69 1.88
CA ARG A 159 13.89 -1.02 1.55
C ARG A 159 13.83 -1.92 0.34
N LEU A 160 12.99 -2.93 0.39
CA LEU A 160 12.60 -3.70 -0.78
C LEU A 160 11.42 -2.98 -1.45
N VAL A 161 11.54 -2.77 -2.74
CA VAL A 161 10.56 -2.08 -3.57
C VAL A 161 10.11 -3.03 -4.67
N VAL A 162 8.81 -3.28 -4.75
CA VAL A 162 8.19 -4.04 -5.85
C VAL A 162 7.27 -3.09 -6.60
N ARG A 163 7.55 -2.87 -7.89
CA ARG A 163 6.73 -2.01 -8.75
C ARG A 163 6.00 -2.85 -9.79
N ALA A 164 4.71 -2.58 -9.94
CA ALA A 164 3.84 -3.28 -10.86
C ALA A 164 3.00 -2.29 -11.68
N ALA A 165 2.83 -2.56 -12.97
CA ALA A 165 2.00 -1.77 -13.87
C ALA A 165 0.58 -2.34 -13.95
N ALA A 166 -0.41 -1.46 -14.11
CA ALA A 166 -1.79 -1.88 -14.31
C ALA A 166 -1.93 -2.70 -15.61
N ASN A 167 -2.45 -3.91 -15.48
CA ASN A 167 -2.66 -4.84 -16.60
C ASN A 167 -4.14 -4.92 -16.99
N GLY A 168 -4.79 -3.75 -17.17
CA GLY A 168 -6.18 -3.64 -17.53
C GLY A 168 -7.15 -3.83 -16.35
N LYS A 169 -8.37 -3.35 -16.49
CA LYS A 169 -9.46 -3.59 -15.51
C LYS A 169 -9.84 -5.06 -15.58
N GLY A 170 -9.66 -5.76 -14.46
CA GLY A 170 -9.94 -7.17 -14.38
C GLY A 170 -11.42 -7.49 -14.58
N ALA A 171 -11.64 -8.64 -15.21
CA ALA A 171 -12.94 -9.29 -15.24
C ALA A 171 -13.44 -9.54 -13.81
N ARG A 172 -14.74 -9.43 -13.62
CA ARG A 172 -15.41 -9.93 -12.43
C ARG A 172 -15.14 -11.44 -12.33
N LEU A 173 -14.52 -11.88 -11.24
CA LEU A 173 -14.50 -13.28 -10.88
C LEU A 173 -15.89 -13.69 -10.39
#